data_c816b33b1b31caba1a6e8f9ac05990a3
#
_entry.id   c816b33b1b31caba1a6e8f9ac05990a3
#
_cell.length_a   1.000
_cell.length_b   1.000
_cell.length_c   1.000
_cell.angle_alpha   90.00
_cell.angle_beta   90.00
_cell.angle_gamma   90.00
#
_symmetry.space_group_name_H-M   'P 1'
#
loop_
_entity.id
_entity.type
_entity.pdbx_description
1 polymer ?
#
loop_
_entity_poly.entity_id
_entity_poly.type
_entity_poly.pdbx_seq_one_letter_code
_entity_poly.pdbx_strand_id
1 'polypeptide(L)'
;MDNLDTFTLAKLNILRKPFRSASLAFLTFALAFTLFTGSFLVKSLKEGLASLSNRLGADIIVVPQGYDSKIEGALLRGEPNNFYFERSALDVVRNIDGVEKASPQLFVATLSAGCCSFPLQVIGLDFESDFCILPWLKQHVKFPLKDNQIIVGANIVGNYNSELKFFNQSFAIAGRLSKTGMGFDNSVFMSVQNAQRLIKEYERIMQHPASDNENLISSIMVRVKPGSDIMQTAQKIRSAFKGQQIYPLAAKNMMSNVAAAIGSLSFYVHILTLVLWILTFLVLFTVFSSIINERKKEFAMMRILGATKKKLISLAFTESLIISGGGAAAGSFLALCIVILFNQAFSQAVKLPYLRPHALWICGLFVTVTLLVSAAGPVASLKMMRQFSKAQDALNAREE
;
A
#
# COMPACT_ATOMS: atom_id res chain seq x y z
N MET A 1 -51.85 -26.06 -7.34
CA MET A 1 -50.73 -25.08 -7.52
C MET A 1 -49.65 -25.19 -6.45
N ASP A 2 -49.46 -26.35 -5.87
CA ASP A 2 -48.62 -26.56 -4.69
C ASP A 2 -47.14 -26.92 -4.93
N ASN A 3 -46.67 -27.00 -6.18
CA ASN A 3 -45.32 -27.47 -6.48
C ASN A 3 -44.41 -26.50 -7.26
N LEU A 4 -44.74 -25.21 -7.38
CA LEU A 4 -43.77 -24.24 -7.89
C LEU A 4 -43.00 -23.64 -6.70
N ASP A 5 -41.79 -24.14 -6.52
CA ASP A 5 -40.85 -23.64 -5.56
C ASP A 5 -40.61 -22.14 -5.78
N THR A 6 -40.60 -21.36 -4.68
CA THR A 6 -40.33 -19.89 -4.71
C THR A 6 -39.05 -19.54 -5.45
N PHE A 7 -38.04 -20.41 -5.38
CA PHE A 7 -36.78 -20.24 -6.08
C PHE A 7 -36.93 -20.34 -7.60
N THR A 8 -37.70 -21.34 -8.09
CA THR A 8 -37.96 -21.54 -9.53
C THR A 8 -38.74 -20.35 -10.10
N LEU A 9 -39.74 -19.83 -9.37
CA LEU A 9 -40.50 -18.65 -9.76
C LEU A 9 -39.61 -17.39 -9.82
N ALA A 10 -38.74 -17.20 -8.83
CA ALA A 10 -37.78 -16.08 -8.81
C ALA A 10 -36.85 -16.13 -10.03
N LYS A 11 -36.30 -17.31 -10.36
CA LYS A 11 -35.42 -17.50 -11.52
C LYS A 11 -36.15 -17.19 -12.83
N LEU A 12 -37.39 -17.65 -13.00
CA LEU A 12 -38.21 -17.37 -14.21
C LEU A 12 -38.50 -15.85 -14.33
N ASN A 13 -38.77 -15.16 -13.24
CA ASN A 13 -38.99 -13.71 -13.23
C ASN A 13 -37.74 -12.94 -13.67
N ILE A 14 -36.54 -13.34 -13.19
CA ILE A 14 -35.27 -12.76 -13.56
C ILE A 14 -35.05 -12.92 -15.09
N LEU A 15 -35.30 -14.09 -15.62
CA LEU A 15 -35.12 -14.41 -17.04
C LEU A 15 -36.12 -13.68 -17.94
N ARG A 16 -37.34 -13.42 -17.47
CA ARG A 16 -38.38 -12.70 -18.26
C ARG A 16 -38.11 -11.20 -18.42
N LYS A 17 -37.36 -10.59 -17.50
CA LYS A 17 -37.00 -9.16 -17.56
C LYS A 17 -35.46 -8.97 -17.47
N PRO A 18 -34.72 -9.46 -18.49
CA PRO A 18 -33.26 -9.59 -18.38
C PRO A 18 -32.55 -8.24 -18.25
N PHE A 19 -32.97 -7.22 -18.96
CA PHE A 19 -32.32 -5.88 -18.91
C PHE A 19 -32.38 -5.25 -17.49
N ARG A 20 -33.55 -5.32 -16.86
CA ARG A 20 -33.73 -4.80 -15.49
C ARG A 20 -32.87 -5.57 -14.48
N SER A 21 -32.90 -6.89 -14.56
CA SER A 21 -32.15 -7.76 -13.65
C SER A 21 -30.64 -7.60 -13.85
N ALA A 22 -30.18 -7.45 -15.10
CA ALA A 22 -28.78 -7.19 -15.41
C ALA A 22 -28.31 -5.81 -14.92
N SER A 23 -29.13 -4.76 -15.06
CA SER A 23 -28.78 -3.42 -14.56
C SER A 23 -28.62 -3.40 -13.04
N LEU A 24 -29.50 -4.09 -12.31
CA LEU A 24 -29.40 -4.22 -10.87
C LEU A 24 -28.19 -5.05 -10.43
N ALA A 25 -27.95 -6.16 -11.12
CA ALA A 25 -26.77 -6.99 -10.87
C ALA A 25 -25.48 -6.23 -11.17
N PHE A 26 -25.45 -5.43 -12.24
CA PHE A 26 -24.30 -4.57 -12.56
C PHE A 26 -24.07 -3.48 -11.51
N LEU A 27 -25.14 -2.89 -11.01
CA LEU A 27 -25.02 -1.86 -9.95
C LEU A 27 -24.44 -2.46 -8.66
N THR A 28 -24.95 -3.62 -8.22
CA THR A 28 -24.41 -4.33 -7.06
C THR A 28 -23.00 -4.84 -7.27
N PHE A 29 -22.67 -5.28 -8.49
CA PHE A 29 -21.32 -5.65 -8.92
C PHE A 29 -20.35 -4.46 -8.79
N ALA A 30 -20.69 -3.30 -9.38
CA ALA A 30 -19.83 -2.12 -9.36
C ALA A 30 -19.58 -1.61 -7.94
N LEU A 31 -20.62 -1.69 -7.07
CA LEU A 31 -20.50 -1.32 -5.67
C LEU A 31 -19.55 -2.27 -4.92
N ALA A 32 -19.76 -3.57 -5.01
CA ALA A 32 -18.92 -4.55 -4.35
C ALA A 32 -17.46 -4.45 -4.83
N PHE A 33 -17.26 -4.25 -6.14
CA PHE A 33 -15.94 -4.06 -6.74
C PHE A 33 -15.21 -2.84 -6.16
N THR A 34 -15.87 -1.68 -6.13
CA THR A 34 -15.26 -0.43 -5.61
C THR A 34 -14.95 -0.52 -4.13
N LEU A 35 -15.85 -1.09 -3.35
CA LEU A 35 -15.67 -1.24 -1.91
C LEU A 35 -14.54 -2.18 -1.55
N PHE A 36 -14.50 -3.33 -2.22
CA PHE A 36 -13.44 -4.31 -2.01
C PHE A 36 -12.08 -3.72 -2.38
N THR A 37 -11.96 -3.14 -3.59
CA THR A 37 -10.71 -2.56 -4.08
C THR A 37 -10.23 -1.41 -3.21
N GLY A 38 -11.11 -0.47 -2.82
CA GLY A 38 -10.77 0.65 -1.97
C GLY A 38 -10.28 0.21 -0.59
N SER A 39 -11.01 -0.68 0.06
CA SER A 39 -10.64 -1.21 1.39
C SER A 39 -9.32 -1.98 1.36
N PHE A 40 -9.10 -2.77 0.29
CA PHE A 40 -7.86 -3.52 0.12
C PHE A 40 -6.65 -2.60 -0.07
N LEU A 41 -6.74 -1.59 -0.95
CA LEU A 41 -5.65 -0.66 -1.21
C LEU A 41 -5.23 0.09 0.04
N VAL A 42 -6.19 0.59 0.81
CA VAL A 42 -5.91 1.30 2.07
C VAL A 42 -5.19 0.41 3.07
N LYS A 43 -5.67 -0.82 3.26
CA LYS A 43 -5.05 -1.77 4.20
C LYS A 43 -3.65 -2.19 3.75
N SER A 44 -3.49 -2.49 2.46
CA SER A 44 -2.21 -2.87 1.86
C SER A 44 -1.15 -1.78 2.04
N LEU A 45 -1.53 -0.52 1.81
CA LEU A 45 -0.66 0.62 2.02
C LEU A 45 -0.27 0.80 3.49
N LYS A 46 -1.25 0.72 4.40
CA LYS A 46 -1.01 0.85 5.84
C LYS A 46 -0.07 -0.23 6.38
N GLU A 47 -0.25 -1.49 5.97
CA GLU A 47 0.63 -2.59 6.36
C GLU A 47 2.03 -2.46 5.73
N GLY A 48 2.09 -1.99 4.48
CA GLY A 48 3.34 -1.68 3.81
C GLY A 48 4.18 -0.69 4.60
N LEU A 49 3.58 0.42 5.00
CA LEU A 49 4.24 1.46 5.78
C LEU A 49 4.66 0.99 7.18
N ALA A 50 3.79 0.28 7.90
CA ALA A 50 4.11 -0.25 9.22
C ALA A 50 5.30 -1.21 9.20
N SER A 51 5.50 -1.94 8.08
CA SER A 51 6.63 -2.86 7.93
C SER A 51 7.95 -2.18 7.59
N LEU A 52 7.93 -0.94 7.07
CA LEU A 52 9.15 -0.23 6.66
C LEU A 52 10.08 0.06 7.83
N SER A 53 9.55 0.49 8.97
CA SER A 53 10.37 0.78 10.15
C SER A 53 11.17 -0.44 10.62
N ASN A 54 10.57 -1.63 10.53
CA ASN A 54 11.23 -2.89 10.89
C ASN A 54 12.25 -3.34 9.82
N ARG A 55 12.06 -2.92 8.57
CA ARG A 55 12.92 -3.32 7.44
C ARG A 55 14.16 -2.45 7.29
N LEU A 56 14.11 -1.20 7.75
CA LEU A 56 15.24 -0.29 7.68
C LEU A 56 16.44 -0.79 8.49
N GLY A 57 16.18 -1.54 9.58
CA GLY A 57 17.21 -2.11 10.44
C GLY A 57 17.89 -1.09 11.38
N ALA A 58 17.66 0.22 11.18
CA ALA A 58 18.16 1.29 12.04
C ALA A 58 17.02 1.88 12.88
N ASP A 59 17.31 2.24 14.13
CA ASP A 59 16.38 2.90 15.04
C ASP A 59 16.48 4.43 14.95
N ILE A 60 17.70 4.94 14.74
CA ILE A 60 18.01 6.37 14.59
C ILE A 60 18.87 6.55 13.33
N ILE A 61 18.61 7.62 12.59
CA ILE A 61 19.41 8.06 11.44
C ILE A 61 19.95 9.45 11.75
N VAL A 62 21.25 9.61 11.69
CA VAL A 62 21.91 10.91 11.92
C VAL A 62 22.23 11.52 10.56
N VAL A 63 21.77 12.76 10.32
CA VAL A 63 21.93 13.50 9.06
C VAL A 63 22.23 14.98 9.33
N PRO A 64 22.67 15.75 8.33
CA PRO A 64 22.73 17.20 8.45
C PRO A 64 21.35 17.82 8.67
N GLN A 65 21.27 18.89 9.41
CA GLN A 65 20.03 19.62 9.67
C GLN A 65 19.40 20.13 8.36
N GLY A 66 18.08 19.96 8.21
CA GLY A 66 17.33 20.38 7.02
C GLY A 66 17.34 19.37 5.85
N TYR A 67 17.96 18.19 6.03
CA TYR A 67 17.99 17.13 5.00
C TYR A 67 17.01 16.00 5.29
N ASP A 68 16.05 16.19 6.18
CA ASP A 68 15.07 15.19 6.62
C ASP A 68 14.27 14.62 5.44
N SER A 69 13.74 15.51 4.56
CA SER A 69 12.98 15.08 3.39
C SER A 69 13.84 14.40 2.31
N LYS A 70 15.12 14.79 2.21
CA LYS A 70 16.05 14.19 1.26
C LYS A 70 16.44 12.77 1.67
N ILE A 71 16.75 12.56 2.94
CA ILE A 71 17.04 11.21 3.45
C ILE A 71 15.81 10.31 3.36
N GLU A 72 14.63 10.84 3.64
CA GLU A 72 13.36 10.13 3.46
C GLU A 72 13.15 9.72 2.00
N GLY A 73 13.35 10.63 1.05
CA GLY A 73 13.29 10.34 -0.38
C GLY A 73 14.28 9.26 -0.83
N ALA A 74 15.52 9.33 -0.36
CA ALA A 74 16.54 8.34 -0.67
C ALA A 74 16.20 6.95 -0.10
N LEU A 75 15.81 6.86 1.18
CA LEU A 75 15.57 5.59 1.86
C LEU A 75 14.24 4.94 1.48
N LEU A 76 13.19 5.72 1.24
CA LEU A 76 11.86 5.19 0.92
C LEU A 76 11.62 4.98 -0.57
N ARG A 77 12.10 5.91 -1.41
CA ARG A 77 11.81 5.93 -2.85
C ARG A 77 13.03 5.66 -3.73
N GLY A 78 14.26 5.69 -3.16
CA GLY A 78 15.50 5.58 -3.92
C GLY A 78 15.75 6.82 -4.79
N GLU A 79 15.30 8.00 -4.34
CA GLU A 79 15.54 9.25 -5.03
C GLU A 79 17.01 9.64 -4.92
N PRO A 80 17.67 9.97 -6.04
CA PRO A 80 19.07 10.38 -6.02
C PRO A 80 19.26 11.68 -5.24
N ASN A 81 20.13 11.64 -4.25
CA ASN A 81 20.46 12.79 -3.40
C ASN A 81 21.97 12.85 -3.09
N ASN A 82 22.47 14.06 -2.92
CA ASN A 82 23.84 14.37 -2.49
C ASN A 82 23.78 15.32 -1.30
N PHE A 83 24.34 14.92 -0.16
CA PHE A 83 24.61 15.75 0.99
C PHE A 83 25.66 15.09 1.86
N TYR A 84 26.48 15.87 2.52
CA TYR A 84 27.67 15.36 3.18
C TYR A 84 27.91 16.09 4.50
N PHE A 85 28.54 15.38 5.46
CA PHE A 85 29.14 15.92 6.66
C PHE A 85 30.35 15.07 7.07
N GLU A 86 31.10 15.53 8.04
CA GLU A 86 32.36 14.90 8.43
C GLU A 86 32.17 13.54 9.10
N ARG A 87 32.98 12.56 8.71
CA ARG A 87 32.99 11.20 9.28
C ARG A 87 33.37 11.17 10.78
N SER A 88 34.06 12.19 11.28
CA SER A 88 34.40 12.33 12.73
C SER A 88 33.16 12.23 13.62
N ALA A 89 31.98 12.61 13.14
CA ALA A 89 30.72 12.44 13.83
C ALA A 89 30.40 10.98 14.17
N LEU A 90 30.86 10.00 13.35
CA LEU A 90 30.62 8.58 13.59
C LEU A 90 31.23 8.11 14.91
N ASP A 91 32.44 8.52 15.21
CA ASP A 91 33.13 8.12 16.42
C ASP A 91 32.47 8.72 17.68
N VAL A 92 31.97 9.95 17.58
CA VAL A 92 31.14 10.55 18.63
C VAL A 92 29.87 9.73 18.86
N VAL A 93 29.14 9.37 17.78
CA VAL A 93 27.90 8.61 17.90
C VAL A 93 28.14 7.21 18.47
N ARG A 94 29.21 6.52 18.08
CA ARG A 94 29.57 5.20 18.59
C ARG A 94 29.78 5.15 20.09
N ASN A 95 30.30 6.25 20.67
CA ASN A 95 30.61 6.34 22.09
C ASN A 95 29.45 6.81 22.98
N ILE A 96 28.28 7.10 22.38
CA ILE A 96 27.09 7.50 23.15
C ILE A 96 26.46 6.30 23.83
N ASP A 97 26.20 6.44 25.13
CA ASP A 97 25.47 5.39 25.87
C ASP A 97 24.05 5.17 25.32
N GLY A 98 23.69 3.91 25.13
CA GLY A 98 22.45 3.49 24.46
C GLY A 98 22.64 3.10 22.99
N VAL A 99 23.77 3.42 22.36
CA VAL A 99 24.11 2.98 21.01
C VAL A 99 24.69 1.56 21.05
N GLU A 100 24.12 0.63 20.30
CA GLU A 100 24.64 -0.73 20.09
C GLU A 100 25.61 -0.77 18.91
N LYS A 101 25.15 -0.24 17.76
CA LYS A 101 25.91 -0.22 16.51
C LYS A 101 25.67 1.09 15.78
N ALA A 102 26.71 1.59 15.11
CA ALA A 102 26.62 2.73 14.22
C ALA A 102 27.44 2.47 12.94
N SER A 103 26.80 2.65 11.78
CA SER A 103 27.39 2.42 10.45
C SER A 103 27.21 3.65 9.56
N PRO A 104 28.25 4.12 8.88
CA PRO A 104 28.15 5.26 7.97
C PRO A 104 27.58 4.84 6.62
N GLN A 105 26.88 5.76 5.98
CA GLN A 105 26.48 5.66 4.58
C GLN A 105 26.89 6.91 3.83
N LEU A 106 27.37 6.75 2.58
CA LEU A 106 27.75 7.85 1.70
C LEU A 106 26.89 7.82 0.44
N PHE A 107 26.16 8.89 0.19
CA PHE A 107 25.20 8.98 -0.92
C PHE A 107 25.80 9.71 -2.10
N VAL A 108 25.69 9.10 -3.29
CA VAL A 108 26.13 9.69 -4.54
C VAL A 108 24.99 9.56 -5.55
N ALA A 109 24.48 10.68 -6.04
CA ALA A 109 23.48 10.70 -7.09
C ALA A 109 24.17 10.57 -8.46
N THR A 110 23.78 9.58 -9.26
CA THR A 110 24.26 9.48 -10.64
C THR A 110 23.45 10.37 -11.58
N LEU A 111 24.02 10.67 -12.75
CA LEU A 111 23.45 11.60 -13.70
C LEU A 111 22.71 10.86 -14.84
N SER A 112 21.74 11.55 -15.45
CA SER A 112 21.12 11.15 -16.71
C SER A 112 21.97 11.67 -17.88
N ALA A 113 23.21 11.16 -18.00
CA ALA A 113 24.17 11.60 -19.03
C ALA A 113 24.99 10.40 -19.51
N GLY A 114 25.70 10.54 -20.63
CA GLY A 114 26.49 9.45 -21.23
C GLY A 114 27.61 8.87 -20.34
N CYS A 115 27.94 9.55 -19.21
CA CYS A 115 28.87 9.04 -18.20
C CYS A 115 28.29 7.96 -17.29
N CYS A 116 26.97 7.79 -17.27
CA CYS A 116 26.26 6.89 -16.36
C CYS A 116 25.25 6.03 -17.13
N SER A 117 25.03 4.79 -16.70
CA SER A 117 24.06 3.88 -17.33
C SER A 117 22.62 4.41 -17.19
N PHE A 118 22.29 4.96 -16.04
CA PHE A 118 20.99 5.60 -15.71
C PHE A 118 21.08 6.37 -14.39
N PRO A 119 20.17 7.33 -14.14
CA PRO A 119 20.13 8.05 -12.87
C PRO A 119 19.61 7.15 -11.75
N LEU A 120 20.41 7.04 -10.68
CA LEU A 120 20.02 6.29 -9.47
C LEU A 120 20.80 6.79 -8.25
N GLN A 121 20.43 6.27 -7.07
CA GLN A 121 21.18 6.46 -5.85
C GLN A 121 22.27 5.39 -5.71
N VAL A 122 23.52 5.82 -5.67
CA VAL A 122 24.64 4.99 -5.20
C VAL A 122 24.82 5.23 -3.71
N ILE A 123 25.00 4.15 -2.95
CA ILE A 123 25.21 4.17 -1.50
C ILE A 123 26.55 3.48 -1.20
N GLY A 124 27.50 4.24 -0.71
CA GLY A 124 28.75 3.73 -0.15
C GLY A 124 28.53 3.16 1.23
N LEU A 125 28.90 1.92 1.47
CA LEU A 125 28.76 1.20 2.73
C LEU A 125 30.12 0.82 3.31
N ASP A 126 30.19 0.86 4.61
CA ASP A 126 31.22 0.16 5.38
C ASP A 126 30.72 -1.25 5.67
N PHE A 127 31.13 -2.23 4.88
CA PHE A 127 30.62 -3.60 4.96
C PHE A 127 30.95 -4.32 6.27
N GLU A 128 31.92 -3.83 7.05
CA GLU A 128 32.23 -4.43 8.34
C GLU A 128 31.23 -4.00 9.42
N SER A 129 30.75 -2.76 9.35
CA SER A 129 29.83 -2.20 10.34
C SER A 129 28.37 -2.18 9.87
N ASP A 130 28.09 -2.46 8.58
CA ASP A 130 26.72 -2.41 8.06
C ASP A 130 25.83 -3.50 8.64
N PHE A 131 24.67 -3.08 9.10
CA PHE A 131 23.61 -3.97 9.62
C PHE A 131 22.25 -3.70 8.98
N CYS A 132 22.17 -2.77 8.04
CA CYS A 132 20.94 -2.37 7.37
C CYS A 132 20.74 -3.07 6.04
N ILE A 133 21.80 -3.20 5.24
CA ILE A 133 21.75 -3.68 3.86
C ILE A 133 22.17 -5.13 3.74
N LEU A 134 23.24 -5.53 4.41
CA LEU A 134 23.78 -6.89 4.33
C LEU A 134 22.75 -7.99 4.66
N PRO A 135 21.82 -7.84 5.61
CA PRO A 135 20.80 -8.86 5.88
C PRO A 135 19.88 -9.16 4.70
N TRP A 136 19.81 -8.28 3.69
CA TRP A 136 18.96 -8.43 2.53
C TRP A 136 19.65 -9.08 1.32
N LEU A 137 20.93 -9.46 1.43
CA LEU A 137 21.66 -10.13 0.35
C LEU A 137 21.04 -11.49 0.01
N LYS A 138 20.74 -11.72 -1.26
CA LYS A 138 20.19 -12.98 -1.78
C LYS A 138 21.21 -14.09 -1.90
N GLN A 139 22.48 -13.74 -2.12
CA GLN A 139 23.56 -14.68 -2.45
C GLN A 139 24.74 -14.45 -1.53
N HIS A 140 25.54 -15.48 -1.30
CA HIS A 140 26.81 -15.35 -0.60
C HIS A 140 27.80 -14.55 -1.48
N VAL A 141 27.93 -13.27 -1.17
CA VAL A 141 28.95 -12.39 -1.75
C VAL A 141 30.23 -12.53 -0.91
N LYS A 142 31.37 -12.68 -1.57
CA LYS A 142 32.66 -12.67 -0.86
C LYS A 142 33.03 -11.24 -0.51
N PHE A 143 33.29 -10.98 0.78
CA PHE A 143 33.80 -9.72 1.26
C PHE A 143 35.30 -9.84 1.60
N PRO A 144 36.08 -8.74 1.47
CA PRO A 144 35.68 -7.44 0.94
C PRO A 144 35.37 -7.46 -0.58
N LEU A 145 34.44 -6.60 -1.02
CA LEU A 145 34.20 -6.40 -2.44
C LEU A 145 35.46 -5.86 -3.12
N LYS A 146 35.75 -6.31 -4.34
CA LYS A 146 36.79 -5.73 -5.18
C LYS A 146 36.42 -4.31 -5.61
N ASP A 147 37.41 -3.49 -5.96
CA ASP A 147 37.23 -2.09 -6.33
C ASP A 147 36.25 -1.85 -7.50
N ASN A 148 36.08 -2.84 -8.37
CA ASN A 148 35.16 -2.78 -9.51
C ASN A 148 33.86 -3.58 -9.30
N GLN A 149 33.52 -3.94 -8.07
CA GLN A 149 32.33 -4.74 -7.76
C GLN A 149 31.29 -3.92 -6.99
N ILE A 150 30.02 -4.20 -7.34
CA ILE A 150 28.85 -3.56 -6.73
C ILE A 150 27.78 -4.59 -6.37
N ILE A 151 26.94 -4.23 -5.41
CA ILE A 151 25.70 -4.91 -5.10
C ILE A 151 24.55 -4.07 -5.63
N VAL A 152 23.55 -4.69 -6.25
CA VAL A 152 22.40 -3.96 -6.83
C VAL A 152 21.13 -4.26 -6.08
N GLY A 153 20.24 -3.28 -6.02
CA GLY A 153 18.88 -3.44 -5.48
C GLY A 153 18.03 -4.39 -6.34
N ALA A 154 16.92 -4.84 -5.79
CA ALA A 154 16.06 -5.85 -6.42
C ALA A 154 15.50 -5.44 -7.78
N ASN A 155 15.25 -4.14 -8.00
CA ASN A 155 14.64 -3.59 -9.22
C ASN A 155 15.66 -3.15 -10.28
N ILE A 156 16.97 -3.17 -9.97
CA ILE A 156 18.01 -2.74 -10.92
C ILE A 156 18.17 -3.80 -12.02
N VAL A 157 18.15 -3.34 -13.27
CA VAL A 157 18.32 -4.22 -14.43
C VAL A 157 19.81 -4.62 -14.58
N GLY A 158 20.07 -5.89 -14.86
CA GLY A 158 21.41 -6.45 -15.06
C GLY A 158 21.51 -7.84 -14.43
N ASN A 159 22.33 -8.70 -15.03
CA ASN A 159 22.60 -10.04 -14.53
C ASN A 159 23.89 -10.07 -13.68
N TYR A 160 24.14 -11.17 -12.98
CA TYR A 160 25.42 -11.40 -12.32
C TYR A 160 26.58 -11.26 -13.32
N ASN A 161 27.64 -10.53 -12.93
CA ASN A 161 28.79 -10.15 -13.78
C ASN A 161 28.49 -9.21 -14.95
N SER A 162 27.25 -8.72 -15.15
CA SER A 162 27.05 -7.61 -16.08
C SER A 162 27.61 -6.32 -15.48
N GLU A 163 28.03 -5.40 -16.36
CA GLU A 163 28.65 -4.14 -15.95
C GLU A 163 27.66 -2.99 -15.99
N LEU A 164 27.72 -2.14 -14.97
CA LEU A 164 27.05 -0.84 -14.93
C LEU A 164 28.12 0.25 -14.92
N LYS A 165 27.87 1.33 -15.65
CA LYS A 165 28.79 2.46 -15.78
C LYS A 165 28.30 3.64 -14.96
N PHE A 166 29.17 4.19 -14.10
CA PHE A 166 28.92 5.41 -13.34
C PHE A 166 30.15 6.32 -13.42
N PHE A 167 29.96 7.56 -13.84
CA PHE A 167 31.02 8.57 -14.04
C PHE A 167 32.20 8.01 -14.83
N ASN A 168 31.92 7.38 -15.97
CA ASN A 168 32.88 6.72 -16.85
C ASN A 168 33.65 5.52 -16.27
N GLN A 169 33.32 5.06 -15.05
CA GLN A 169 33.88 3.85 -14.45
C GLN A 169 32.90 2.69 -14.56
N SER A 170 33.39 1.49 -14.95
CA SER A 170 32.59 0.26 -15.05
C SER A 170 32.69 -0.57 -13.79
N PHE A 171 31.54 -1.06 -13.32
CA PHE A 171 31.40 -1.88 -12.12
C PHE A 171 30.65 -3.17 -12.43
N ALA A 172 31.21 -4.32 -12.04
CA ALA A 172 30.59 -5.62 -12.19
C ALA A 172 29.60 -5.90 -11.06
N ILE A 173 28.43 -6.43 -11.38
CA ILE A 173 27.44 -6.84 -10.40
C ILE A 173 27.90 -8.11 -9.68
N ALA A 174 28.28 -8.01 -8.41
CA ALA A 174 28.71 -9.11 -7.55
C ALA A 174 27.57 -9.72 -6.73
N GLY A 175 26.47 -9.00 -6.55
CA GLY A 175 25.32 -9.46 -5.77
C GLY A 175 24.07 -8.65 -5.99
N ARG A 176 22.96 -9.18 -5.51
CA ARG A 176 21.64 -8.54 -5.60
C ARG A 176 20.89 -8.67 -4.27
N LEU A 177 20.20 -7.60 -3.88
CA LEU A 177 19.34 -7.64 -2.70
C LEU A 177 18.04 -8.41 -2.96
N SER A 178 17.51 -9.02 -1.93
CA SER A 178 16.12 -9.43 -1.86
C SER A 178 15.24 -8.17 -1.89
N LYS A 179 13.99 -8.30 -2.36
CA LYS A 179 13.06 -7.17 -2.42
C LYS A 179 12.77 -6.64 -1.01
N THR A 180 13.20 -5.41 -0.75
CA THR A 180 13.00 -4.74 0.55
C THR A 180 11.69 -3.98 0.60
N GLY A 181 11.16 -3.53 -0.54
CA GLY A 181 10.03 -2.60 -0.64
C GLY A 181 10.41 -1.17 -0.28
N MET A 182 11.69 -0.84 -0.25
CA MET A 182 12.26 0.47 0.09
C MET A 182 13.05 1.03 -1.09
N GLY A 183 13.57 2.24 -0.94
CA GLY A 183 14.45 2.88 -1.91
C GLY A 183 15.70 2.05 -2.25
N PHE A 184 16.12 1.19 -1.35
CA PHE A 184 17.22 0.25 -1.54
C PHE A 184 17.02 -0.67 -2.77
N ASP A 185 15.77 -0.97 -3.12
CA ASP A 185 15.46 -1.78 -4.31
C ASP A 185 15.85 -1.08 -5.62
N ASN A 186 15.93 0.26 -5.60
CA ASN A 186 16.29 1.12 -6.74
C ASN A 186 17.70 1.71 -6.60
N SER A 187 18.52 1.22 -5.68
CA SER A 187 19.84 1.75 -5.36
C SER A 187 20.96 0.76 -5.71
N VAL A 188 22.17 1.27 -5.80
CA VAL A 188 23.39 0.48 -5.98
C VAL A 188 24.29 0.68 -4.77
N PHE A 189 24.98 -0.37 -4.34
CA PHE A 189 25.81 -0.38 -3.15
C PHE A 189 27.25 -0.75 -3.50
N MET A 190 28.19 -0.02 -2.92
CA MET A 190 29.62 -0.26 -3.08
C MET A 190 30.37 0.08 -1.77
N SER A 191 31.68 -0.10 -1.74
CA SER A 191 32.47 0.35 -0.58
C SER A 191 32.48 1.88 -0.46
N VAL A 192 32.60 2.40 0.77
CA VAL A 192 32.73 3.86 0.99
C VAL A 192 33.86 4.44 0.16
N GLN A 193 34.99 3.73 0.06
CA GLN A 193 36.15 4.16 -0.73
C GLN A 193 35.82 4.34 -2.21
N ASN A 194 35.06 3.41 -2.80
CA ASN A 194 34.64 3.52 -4.19
C ASN A 194 33.65 4.66 -4.37
N ALA A 195 32.71 4.85 -3.44
CA ALA A 195 31.79 5.99 -3.47
C ALA A 195 32.51 7.34 -3.37
N GLN A 196 33.54 7.44 -2.54
CA GLN A 196 34.39 8.63 -2.46
C GLN A 196 35.12 8.92 -3.78
N ARG A 197 35.65 7.87 -4.46
CA ARG A 197 36.25 8.04 -5.79
C ARG A 197 35.21 8.55 -6.81
N LEU A 198 33.97 8.06 -6.74
CA LEU A 198 32.89 8.53 -7.62
C LEU A 198 32.55 10.00 -7.35
N ILE A 199 32.60 10.48 -6.12
CA ILE A 199 32.41 11.91 -5.81
C ILE A 199 33.48 12.76 -6.47
N LYS A 200 34.75 12.37 -6.38
CA LYS A 200 35.87 13.07 -7.05
C LYS A 200 35.70 13.12 -8.56
N GLU A 201 35.25 12.01 -9.17
CA GLU A 201 34.95 11.98 -10.60
C GLU A 201 33.74 12.85 -10.99
N TYR A 202 32.70 12.87 -10.15
CA TYR A 202 31.56 13.77 -10.32
C TYR A 202 31.99 15.25 -10.29
N GLU A 203 32.78 15.66 -9.27
CA GLU A 203 33.31 17.01 -9.15
C GLU A 203 34.17 17.39 -10.36
N ARG A 204 35.01 16.45 -10.86
CA ARG A 204 35.82 16.65 -12.06
C ARG A 204 34.97 16.86 -13.30
N ILE A 205 33.94 16.05 -13.51
CA ILE A 205 33.03 16.15 -14.68
C ILE A 205 32.21 17.45 -14.63
N MET A 206 31.76 17.85 -13.45
CA MET A 206 30.93 19.05 -13.24
C MET A 206 31.77 20.34 -13.10
N GLN A 207 33.11 20.25 -13.19
CA GLN A 207 34.02 21.37 -12.99
C GLN A 207 33.83 22.10 -11.66
N HIS A 208 33.35 21.39 -10.62
CA HIS A 208 33.32 21.90 -9.27
C HIS A 208 34.72 21.80 -8.63
N PRO A 209 35.10 22.76 -7.75
CA PRO A 209 36.32 22.60 -6.99
C PRO A 209 36.28 21.30 -6.19
N ALA A 210 37.33 20.49 -6.31
CA ALA A 210 37.44 19.25 -5.58
C ALA A 210 37.33 19.53 -4.07
N SER A 211 36.42 18.82 -3.38
CA SER A 211 36.40 18.89 -1.94
C SER A 211 37.63 18.16 -1.42
N ASP A 212 38.52 18.88 -0.75
CA ASP A 212 39.76 18.31 -0.12
C ASP A 212 39.42 17.30 0.97
N ASN A 213 38.18 17.12 1.32
CA ASN A 213 37.73 16.32 2.44
C ASN A 213 37.42 14.86 2.02
N GLU A 214 38.42 13.98 2.17
CA GLU A 214 38.29 12.55 1.91
C GLU A 214 37.41 11.82 2.95
N ASN A 215 37.06 12.47 4.06
CA ASN A 215 36.33 11.92 5.21
C ASN A 215 34.86 12.36 5.24
N LEU A 216 34.16 12.27 4.13
CA LEU A 216 32.75 12.63 4.06
C LEU A 216 31.85 11.39 4.21
N ILE A 217 30.71 11.60 4.90
CA ILE A 217 29.58 10.67 4.97
C ILE A 217 28.29 11.44 4.76
N SER A 218 27.22 10.75 4.43
CA SER A 218 25.87 11.36 4.24
C SER A 218 24.94 11.08 5.41
N SER A 219 25.04 9.90 5.99
CA SER A 219 24.22 9.53 7.16
C SER A 219 24.95 8.53 8.04
N ILE A 220 24.53 8.46 9.32
CA ILE A 220 24.93 7.40 10.24
C ILE A 220 23.68 6.63 10.64
N MET A 221 23.66 5.34 10.29
CA MET A 221 22.64 4.42 10.73
C MET A 221 22.96 3.90 12.11
N VAL A 222 22.04 4.06 13.06
CA VAL A 222 22.25 3.72 14.48
C VAL A 222 21.24 2.68 14.92
N ARG A 223 21.73 1.61 15.54
CA ARG A 223 20.92 0.65 16.30
C ARG A 223 21.08 0.92 17.78
N VAL A 224 19.97 0.98 18.48
CA VAL A 224 19.90 1.21 19.92
C VAL A 224 19.98 -0.13 20.67
N LYS A 225 20.67 -0.16 21.82
CA LYS A 225 20.75 -1.35 22.67
C LYS A 225 19.35 -1.84 23.07
N PRO A 226 19.11 -3.16 23.09
CA PRO A 226 17.86 -3.71 23.59
C PRO A 226 17.55 -3.20 25.01
N GLY A 227 16.33 -2.67 25.20
CA GLY A 227 15.88 -2.10 26.48
C GLY A 227 16.22 -0.61 26.70
N SER A 228 17.01 0.01 25.83
CA SER A 228 17.23 1.46 25.87
C SER A 228 16.12 2.21 25.12
N ASP A 229 15.77 3.42 25.59
CA ASP A 229 14.78 4.27 24.94
C ASP A 229 15.39 4.98 23.72
N ILE A 230 14.76 4.80 22.55
CA ILE A 230 15.21 5.38 21.27
C ILE A 230 15.18 6.90 21.34
N MET A 231 14.16 7.50 21.96
CA MET A 231 14.01 8.95 22.03
C MET A 231 15.06 9.57 22.98
N GLN A 232 15.35 8.92 24.10
CA GLN A 232 16.41 9.36 25.01
C GLN A 232 17.79 9.26 24.35
N THR A 233 18.03 8.16 23.61
CA THR A 233 19.30 7.99 22.88
C THR A 233 19.43 9.04 21.77
N ALA A 234 18.37 9.32 21.03
CA ALA A 234 18.34 10.40 20.04
C ALA A 234 18.62 11.77 20.68
N GLN A 235 18.06 12.03 21.87
CA GLN A 235 18.31 13.28 22.60
C GLN A 235 19.76 13.39 23.09
N LYS A 236 20.39 12.29 23.53
CA LYS A 236 21.82 12.25 23.87
C LYS A 236 22.69 12.57 22.65
N ILE A 237 22.37 11.97 21.48
CA ILE A 237 23.06 12.26 20.21
C ILE A 237 22.90 13.75 19.87
N ARG A 238 21.69 14.30 19.94
CA ARG A 238 21.43 15.72 19.68
C ARG A 238 22.21 16.64 20.60
N SER A 239 22.33 16.26 21.87
CA SER A 239 23.10 17.06 22.88
C SER A 239 24.59 17.04 22.60
N ALA A 240 25.14 15.92 22.12
CA ALA A 240 26.55 15.78 21.76
C ALA A 240 26.95 16.67 20.57
N PHE A 241 26.01 16.94 19.66
CA PHE A 241 26.17 17.80 18.48
C PHE A 241 25.55 19.20 18.65
N LYS A 242 25.37 19.67 19.90
CA LYS A 242 24.84 21.01 20.19
C LYS A 242 25.73 22.09 19.56
N GLY A 243 25.16 22.88 18.66
CA GLY A 243 25.90 23.92 17.91
C GLY A 243 26.47 23.44 16.55
N GLN A 244 26.38 22.14 16.23
CA GLN A 244 26.69 21.60 14.91
C GLN A 244 25.41 21.36 14.13
N GLN A 245 25.50 21.44 12.80
CA GLN A 245 24.34 21.21 11.92
C GLN A 245 24.11 19.69 11.68
N ILE A 246 24.07 18.90 12.75
CA ILE A 246 23.85 17.45 12.71
C ILE A 246 22.63 17.13 13.57
N TYR A 247 21.72 16.33 13.04
CA TYR A 247 20.43 16.05 13.63
C TYR A 247 20.11 14.55 13.63
N PRO A 248 19.76 13.94 14.77
CA PRO A 248 19.29 12.57 14.84
C PRO A 248 17.78 12.51 14.55
N LEU A 249 17.39 11.68 13.61
CA LEU A 249 16.01 11.35 13.27
C LEU A 249 15.69 9.96 13.78
N ALA A 250 14.72 9.81 14.66
CA ALA A 250 14.20 8.49 14.98
C ALA A 250 13.52 7.90 13.75
N ALA A 251 13.98 6.75 13.27
CA ALA A 251 13.46 6.09 12.07
C ALA A 251 11.95 5.85 12.17
N LYS A 252 11.46 5.49 13.35
CA LYS A 252 10.04 5.34 13.64
C LYS A 252 9.27 6.66 13.47
N ASN A 253 9.84 7.80 13.82
CA ASN A 253 9.18 9.10 13.65
C ASN A 253 9.16 9.54 12.18
N MET A 254 10.26 9.31 11.45
CA MET A 254 10.31 9.52 10.00
C MET A 254 9.21 8.70 9.30
N MET A 255 9.09 7.43 9.67
CA MET A 255 8.03 6.56 9.16
C MET A 255 6.65 6.96 9.67
N SER A 256 6.53 7.48 10.91
CA SER A 256 5.24 7.92 11.47
C SER A 256 4.73 9.20 10.83
N ASN A 257 5.60 10.12 10.40
CA ASN A 257 5.20 11.32 9.67
C ASN A 257 4.61 10.96 8.29
N VAL A 258 5.25 10.03 7.57
CA VAL A 258 4.70 9.46 6.33
C VAL A 258 3.44 8.65 6.62
N ALA A 259 3.46 7.81 7.66
CA ALA A 259 2.30 7.03 8.08
C ALA A 259 1.15 7.93 8.57
N ALA A 260 1.43 9.06 9.23
CA ALA A 260 0.41 10.03 9.65
C ALA A 260 -0.18 10.79 8.46
N ALA A 261 0.66 11.23 7.51
CA ALA A 261 0.19 11.85 6.27
C ALA A 261 -0.69 10.90 5.46
N ILE A 262 -0.30 9.64 5.35
CA ILE A 262 -1.10 8.59 4.71
C ILE A 262 -2.26 8.14 5.61
N GLY A 263 -2.10 8.18 6.93
CA GLY A 263 -3.17 7.93 7.90
C GLY A 263 -4.30 8.94 7.77
N SER A 264 -4.00 10.22 7.60
CA SER A 264 -5.00 11.25 7.33
C SER A 264 -5.66 11.05 5.96
N LEU A 265 -4.89 10.75 4.92
CA LEU A 265 -5.42 10.37 3.61
C LEU A 265 -6.30 9.13 3.70
N SER A 266 -5.87 8.12 4.45
CA SER A 266 -6.65 6.90 4.72
C SER A 266 -7.98 7.22 5.41
N PHE A 267 -7.99 8.15 6.36
CA PHE A 267 -9.21 8.61 7.02
C PHE A 267 -10.17 9.27 6.02
N TYR A 268 -9.70 10.17 5.18
CA TYR A 268 -10.51 10.79 4.12
C TYR A 268 -11.03 9.77 3.11
N VAL A 269 -10.19 8.81 2.70
CA VAL A 269 -10.61 7.72 1.81
C VAL A 269 -11.68 6.84 2.47
N HIS A 270 -11.57 6.56 3.78
CA HIS A 270 -12.60 5.81 4.50
C HIS A 270 -13.92 6.58 4.58
N ILE A 271 -13.87 7.89 4.87
CA ILE A 271 -15.06 8.75 4.86
C ILE A 271 -15.69 8.76 3.47
N LEU A 272 -14.90 9.00 2.43
CA LEU A 272 -15.39 9.00 1.05
C LEU A 272 -16.01 7.64 0.68
N THR A 273 -15.35 6.55 1.05
CA THR A 273 -15.84 5.19 0.86
C THR A 273 -17.17 4.97 1.62
N LEU A 274 -17.27 5.45 2.86
CA LEU A 274 -18.52 5.36 3.66
C LEU A 274 -19.64 6.17 3.00
N VAL A 275 -19.35 7.39 2.54
CA VAL A 275 -20.33 8.24 1.82
C VAL A 275 -20.81 7.56 0.54
N LEU A 276 -19.88 7.03 -0.26
CA LEU A 276 -20.22 6.23 -1.45
C LEU A 276 -21.06 5.00 -1.09
N TRP A 277 -20.79 4.36 0.02
CA TRP A 277 -21.57 3.26 0.56
C TRP A 277 -23.01 3.65 0.82
N ILE A 278 -23.20 4.72 1.60
CA ILE A 278 -24.52 5.24 1.94
C ILE A 278 -25.27 5.65 0.67
N LEU A 279 -24.61 6.38 -0.23
CA LEU A 279 -25.19 6.87 -1.47
C LEU A 279 -25.64 5.71 -2.36
N THR A 280 -24.81 4.69 -2.53
CA THR A 280 -25.13 3.53 -3.36
C THR A 280 -26.19 2.65 -2.72
N PHE A 281 -26.17 2.51 -1.37
CA PHE A 281 -27.26 1.84 -0.66
C PHE A 281 -28.60 2.57 -0.86
N LEU A 282 -28.62 3.90 -0.82
CA LEU A 282 -29.81 4.71 -1.09
C LEU A 282 -30.28 4.54 -2.55
N VAL A 283 -29.37 4.55 -3.52
CA VAL A 283 -29.69 4.31 -4.93
C VAL A 283 -30.26 2.90 -5.12
N LEU A 284 -29.62 1.87 -4.59
CA LEU A 284 -30.14 0.50 -4.64
C LEU A 284 -31.52 0.40 -3.99
N PHE A 285 -31.65 1.00 -2.80
CA PHE A 285 -32.92 1.00 -2.07
C PHE A 285 -34.03 1.68 -2.89
N THR A 286 -33.77 2.83 -3.51
CA THR A 286 -34.76 3.54 -4.32
C THR A 286 -35.11 2.77 -5.58
N VAL A 287 -34.13 2.17 -6.27
CA VAL A 287 -34.33 1.40 -7.49
C VAL A 287 -35.13 0.12 -7.19
N PHE A 288 -34.75 -0.63 -6.14
CA PHE A 288 -35.54 -1.82 -5.72
C PHE A 288 -36.96 -1.43 -5.28
N SER A 289 -37.10 -0.32 -4.57
CA SER A 289 -38.42 0.19 -4.17
C SER A 289 -39.28 0.58 -5.36
N SER A 290 -38.73 1.24 -6.38
CA SER A 290 -39.44 1.59 -7.60
C SER A 290 -39.92 0.35 -8.38
N ILE A 291 -39.04 -0.63 -8.48
CA ILE A 291 -39.38 -1.90 -9.16
C ILE A 291 -40.53 -2.63 -8.46
N ILE A 292 -40.52 -2.69 -7.14
CA ILE A 292 -41.61 -3.34 -6.41
C ILE A 292 -42.90 -2.53 -6.56
N ASN A 293 -42.82 -1.20 -6.58
CA ASN A 293 -43.98 -0.32 -6.82
C ASN A 293 -44.58 -0.53 -8.18
N GLU A 294 -43.78 -0.68 -9.24
CA GLU A 294 -44.28 -1.01 -10.59
C GLU A 294 -45.01 -2.36 -10.64
N ARG A 295 -44.60 -3.32 -9.83
CA ARG A 295 -45.16 -4.68 -9.75
C ARG A 295 -46.36 -4.81 -8.83
N LYS A 296 -46.87 -3.73 -8.24
CA LYS A 296 -48.04 -3.78 -7.34
C LYS A 296 -49.24 -4.47 -7.98
N LYS A 297 -49.52 -4.19 -9.26
CA LYS A 297 -50.61 -4.82 -9.99
C LYS A 297 -50.38 -6.33 -10.16
N GLU A 298 -49.15 -6.78 -10.48
CA GLU A 298 -48.81 -8.20 -10.59
C GLU A 298 -49.01 -8.93 -9.26
N PHE A 299 -48.55 -8.33 -8.14
CA PHE A 299 -48.73 -8.89 -6.80
C PHE A 299 -50.20 -8.91 -6.37
N ALA A 300 -51.00 -7.89 -6.71
CA ALA A 300 -52.42 -7.87 -6.46
C ALA A 300 -53.16 -9.00 -7.19
N MET A 301 -52.85 -9.22 -8.48
CA MET A 301 -53.41 -10.33 -9.26
C MET A 301 -53.04 -11.70 -8.64
N MET A 302 -51.78 -11.90 -8.25
CA MET A 302 -51.36 -13.15 -7.60
C MET A 302 -52.12 -13.39 -6.29
N ARG A 303 -52.48 -12.32 -5.60
CA ARG A 303 -53.24 -12.39 -4.35
C ARG A 303 -54.69 -12.78 -4.60
N ILE A 304 -55.34 -12.25 -5.64
CA ILE A 304 -56.68 -12.66 -6.09
C ILE A 304 -56.68 -14.15 -6.48
N LEU A 305 -55.60 -14.65 -7.06
CA LEU A 305 -55.38 -16.06 -7.39
C LEU A 305 -55.05 -16.95 -6.17
N GLY A 306 -55.10 -16.41 -4.93
CA GLY A 306 -54.90 -17.16 -3.71
C GLY A 306 -53.47 -17.22 -3.16
N ALA A 307 -52.53 -16.42 -3.67
CA ALA A 307 -51.16 -16.37 -3.11
C ALA A 307 -51.13 -15.71 -1.73
N THR A 308 -50.52 -16.37 -0.76
CA THR A 308 -50.39 -15.82 0.60
C THR A 308 -49.39 -14.66 0.68
N LYS A 309 -49.61 -13.73 1.61
CA LYS A 309 -48.66 -12.61 1.88
C LYS A 309 -47.24 -13.11 2.07
N LYS A 310 -47.06 -14.20 2.84
CA LYS A 310 -45.73 -14.79 3.10
C LYS A 310 -45.04 -15.27 1.83
N LYS A 311 -45.79 -15.89 0.88
CA LYS A 311 -45.28 -16.41 -0.39
C LYS A 311 -44.81 -15.27 -1.31
N LEU A 312 -45.53 -14.14 -1.36
CA LEU A 312 -45.14 -12.94 -2.14
C LEU A 312 -43.90 -12.24 -1.57
N ILE A 313 -43.83 -12.11 -0.24
CA ILE A 313 -42.65 -11.55 0.44
C ILE A 313 -41.43 -12.44 0.16
N SER A 314 -41.56 -13.75 0.33
CA SER A 314 -40.49 -14.71 0.07
C SER A 314 -40.03 -14.67 -1.40
N LEU A 315 -40.94 -14.52 -2.37
CA LEU A 315 -40.61 -14.39 -3.80
C LEU A 315 -39.77 -13.12 -4.06
N ALA A 316 -40.23 -11.96 -3.56
CA ALA A 316 -39.52 -10.69 -3.74
C ALA A 316 -38.14 -10.69 -3.06
N PHE A 317 -38.10 -11.31 -1.87
CA PHE A 317 -36.83 -11.48 -1.11
C PHE A 317 -35.84 -12.35 -1.87
N THR A 318 -36.27 -13.52 -2.35
CA THR A 318 -35.41 -14.46 -3.07
C THR A 318 -34.93 -13.87 -4.39
N GLU A 319 -35.83 -13.22 -5.15
CA GLU A 319 -35.47 -12.54 -6.42
C GLU A 319 -34.39 -11.46 -6.17
N SER A 320 -34.60 -10.58 -5.16
CA SER A 320 -33.63 -9.54 -4.83
C SER A 320 -32.32 -10.10 -4.30
N LEU A 321 -32.34 -11.18 -3.51
CA LEU A 321 -31.14 -11.84 -3.00
C LEU A 321 -30.30 -12.47 -4.12
N ILE A 322 -30.93 -13.13 -5.09
CA ILE A 322 -30.22 -13.73 -6.24
C ILE A 322 -29.52 -12.63 -7.05
N ILE A 323 -30.22 -11.53 -7.35
CA ILE A 323 -29.67 -10.43 -8.16
C ILE A 323 -28.55 -9.72 -7.41
N SER A 324 -28.79 -9.27 -6.17
CA SER A 324 -27.80 -8.52 -5.39
C SER A 324 -26.64 -9.40 -4.94
N GLY A 325 -26.92 -10.65 -4.55
CA GLY A 325 -25.88 -11.61 -4.13
C GLY A 325 -25.00 -12.05 -5.31
N GLY A 326 -25.59 -12.34 -6.45
CA GLY A 326 -24.85 -12.67 -7.68
C GLY A 326 -23.95 -11.52 -8.15
N GLY A 327 -24.49 -10.29 -8.18
CA GLY A 327 -23.72 -9.09 -8.52
C GLY A 327 -22.58 -8.82 -7.51
N ALA A 328 -22.89 -8.88 -6.21
CA ALA A 328 -21.90 -8.66 -5.15
C ALA A 328 -20.76 -9.69 -5.19
N ALA A 329 -21.09 -10.98 -5.33
CA ALA A 329 -20.08 -12.04 -5.41
C ALA A 329 -19.18 -11.88 -6.64
N ALA A 330 -19.78 -11.62 -7.82
CA ALA A 330 -19.03 -11.40 -9.05
C ALA A 330 -18.13 -10.15 -8.96
N GLY A 331 -18.63 -9.04 -8.39
CA GLY A 331 -17.88 -7.80 -8.21
C GLY A 331 -16.70 -7.96 -7.25
N SER A 332 -16.93 -8.58 -6.08
CA SER A 332 -15.87 -8.87 -5.12
C SER A 332 -14.84 -9.85 -5.68
N PHE A 333 -15.26 -10.85 -6.44
CA PHE A 333 -14.37 -11.82 -7.07
C PHE A 333 -13.49 -11.18 -8.14
N LEU A 334 -14.06 -10.35 -9.02
CA LEU A 334 -13.27 -9.63 -10.03
C LEU A 334 -12.29 -8.65 -9.38
N ALA A 335 -12.73 -7.93 -8.33
CA ALA A 335 -11.87 -7.05 -7.56
C ALA A 335 -10.68 -7.81 -6.96
N LEU A 336 -10.94 -8.99 -6.38
CA LEU A 336 -9.89 -9.86 -5.84
C LEU A 336 -8.89 -10.29 -6.92
N CYS A 337 -9.37 -10.73 -8.10
CA CYS A 337 -8.51 -11.10 -9.22
C CYS A 337 -7.64 -9.92 -9.69
N ILE A 338 -8.25 -8.76 -9.91
CA ILE A 338 -7.54 -7.56 -10.34
C ILE A 338 -6.50 -7.14 -9.30
N VAL A 339 -6.86 -7.08 -8.03
CA VAL A 339 -5.93 -6.66 -6.97
C VAL A 339 -4.76 -7.62 -6.85
N ILE A 340 -4.97 -8.93 -6.97
CA ILE A 340 -3.87 -9.91 -6.91
C ILE A 340 -2.93 -9.76 -8.11
N LEU A 341 -3.48 -9.60 -9.31
CA LEU A 341 -2.69 -9.47 -10.54
C LEU A 341 -1.94 -8.13 -10.61
N PHE A 342 -2.61 -7.03 -10.24
CA PHE A 342 -2.05 -5.68 -10.35
C PHE A 342 -1.24 -5.23 -9.13
N ASN A 343 -1.27 -5.95 -8.02
CA ASN A 343 -0.53 -5.55 -6.82
C ASN A 343 0.99 -5.41 -7.10
N GLN A 344 1.57 -6.27 -7.93
CA GLN A 344 2.97 -6.17 -8.33
C GLN A 344 3.21 -4.98 -9.27
N ALA A 345 2.37 -4.78 -10.27
CA ALA A 345 2.47 -3.66 -11.20
C ALA A 345 2.25 -2.31 -10.49
N PHE A 346 1.29 -2.24 -9.56
CA PHE A 346 0.98 -1.03 -8.81
C PHE A 346 2.12 -0.64 -7.86
N SER A 347 2.74 -1.61 -7.19
CA SER A 347 3.90 -1.35 -6.32
C SER A 347 5.12 -0.81 -7.09
N GLN A 348 5.28 -1.20 -8.36
CA GLN A 348 6.34 -0.70 -9.24
C GLN A 348 6.02 0.69 -9.79
N ALA A 349 4.78 0.93 -10.22
CA ALA A 349 4.37 2.20 -10.82
C ALA A 349 4.33 3.35 -9.81
N VAL A 350 3.84 3.12 -8.59
CA VAL A 350 3.65 4.16 -7.57
C VAL A 350 4.85 4.30 -6.65
N LYS A 351 5.85 3.38 -6.75
CA LYS A 351 7.06 3.35 -5.88
C LYS A 351 6.74 3.40 -4.38
N LEU A 352 5.55 2.95 -3.99
CA LEU A 352 5.13 2.87 -2.60
C LEU A 352 5.21 1.43 -2.08
N PRO A 353 5.48 1.24 -0.80
CA PRO A 353 5.59 -0.08 -0.20
C PRO A 353 4.21 -0.70 0.03
N TYR A 354 3.66 -1.34 -1.00
CA TYR A 354 2.44 -2.13 -0.86
C TYR A 354 2.78 -3.53 -0.36
N LEU A 355 2.25 -3.89 0.80
CA LEU A 355 2.30 -5.26 1.31
C LEU A 355 0.96 -5.95 1.07
N ARG A 356 1.03 -7.22 0.67
CA ARG A 356 -0.17 -8.04 0.54
C ARG A 356 -0.69 -8.37 1.95
N PRO A 357 -1.93 -7.97 2.30
CA PRO A 357 -2.53 -8.33 3.57
C PRO A 357 -2.64 -9.83 3.76
N HIS A 358 -2.73 -10.30 5.00
CA HIS A 358 -2.90 -11.71 5.32
C HIS A 358 -4.12 -12.31 4.62
N ALA A 359 -4.01 -13.57 4.14
CA ALA A 359 -5.08 -14.26 3.42
C ALA A 359 -6.40 -14.30 4.20
N LEU A 360 -6.35 -14.50 5.51
CA LEU A 360 -7.54 -14.49 6.38
C LEU A 360 -8.27 -13.14 6.35
N TRP A 361 -7.54 -12.02 6.33
CA TRP A 361 -8.14 -10.69 6.22
C TRP A 361 -8.80 -10.48 4.86
N ILE A 362 -8.16 -10.95 3.78
CA ILE A 362 -8.72 -10.88 2.41
C ILE A 362 -10.02 -11.68 2.32
N CYS A 363 -10.03 -12.90 2.86
CA CYS A 363 -11.24 -13.72 2.93
C CYS A 363 -12.34 -13.05 3.78
N GLY A 364 -11.98 -12.48 4.94
CA GLY A 364 -12.90 -11.73 5.78
C GLY A 364 -13.49 -10.52 5.05
N LEU A 365 -12.68 -9.75 4.34
CA LEU A 365 -13.14 -8.62 3.53
C LEU A 365 -14.08 -9.08 2.41
N PHE A 366 -13.74 -10.18 1.73
CA PHE A 366 -14.59 -10.74 0.67
C PHE A 366 -15.98 -11.11 1.20
N VAL A 367 -16.03 -11.82 2.32
CA VAL A 367 -17.29 -12.23 2.95
C VAL A 367 -18.08 -11.00 3.42
N THR A 368 -17.46 -10.06 4.11
CA THR A 368 -18.14 -8.88 4.65
C THR A 368 -18.70 -7.98 3.56
N VAL A 369 -17.94 -7.68 2.50
CA VAL A 369 -18.41 -6.86 1.38
C VAL A 369 -19.54 -7.56 0.65
N THR A 370 -19.38 -8.86 0.36
CA THR A 370 -20.41 -9.63 -0.34
C THR A 370 -21.71 -9.68 0.48
N LEU A 371 -21.65 -9.95 1.78
CA LEU A 371 -22.84 -9.99 2.64
C LEU A 371 -23.53 -8.63 2.76
N LEU A 372 -22.78 -7.57 2.97
CA LEU A 372 -23.32 -6.22 3.12
C LEU A 372 -24.03 -5.74 1.84
N VAL A 373 -23.37 -5.92 0.68
CA VAL A 373 -23.95 -5.51 -0.60
C VAL A 373 -25.15 -6.40 -0.97
N SER A 374 -25.07 -7.71 -0.71
CA SER A 374 -26.18 -8.62 -0.99
C SER A 374 -27.41 -8.35 -0.11
N ALA A 375 -27.24 -7.81 1.08
CA ALA A 375 -28.34 -7.48 1.99
C ALA A 375 -29.18 -6.28 1.52
N ALA A 376 -28.65 -5.39 0.70
CA ALA A 376 -29.32 -4.15 0.29
C ALA A 376 -30.65 -4.41 -0.45
N GLY A 377 -30.67 -5.36 -1.40
CA GLY A 377 -31.88 -5.73 -2.13
C GLY A 377 -32.98 -6.36 -1.26
N PRO A 378 -32.68 -7.41 -0.51
CA PRO A 378 -33.62 -8.02 0.43
C PRO A 378 -34.21 -7.06 1.46
N VAL A 379 -33.40 -6.18 2.05
CA VAL A 379 -33.86 -5.16 3.02
C VAL A 379 -34.85 -4.20 2.37
N ALA A 380 -34.56 -3.71 1.16
CA ALA A 380 -35.47 -2.85 0.42
C ALA A 380 -36.79 -3.57 0.12
N SER A 381 -36.72 -4.82 -0.35
CA SER A 381 -37.90 -5.63 -0.70
C SER A 381 -38.80 -5.91 0.50
N LEU A 382 -38.21 -6.27 1.65
CA LEU A 382 -38.95 -6.51 2.90
C LEU A 382 -39.68 -5.25 3.39
N LYS A 383 -39.01 -4.08 3.39
CA LYS A 383 -39.62 -2.83 3.85
C LYS A 383 -40.81 -2.43 2.97
N MET A 384 -40.66 -2.48 1.66
CA MET A 384 -41.74 -2.13 0.72
C MET A 384 -42.93 -3.08 0.81
N MET A 385 -42.68 -4.38 0.88
CA MET A 385 -43.75 -5.38 0.98
C MET A 385 -44.54 -5.25 2.31
N ARG A 386 -43.86 -4.91 3.41
CA ARG A 386 -44.52 -4.63 4.69
C ARG A 386 -45.39 -3.36 4.62
N GLN A 387 -44.94 -2.31 3.97
CA GLN A 387 -45.74 -1.09 3.79
C GLN A 387 -46.95 -1.35 2.91
N PHE A 388 -46.79 -2.11 1.85
CA PHE A 388 -47.88 -2.49 0.96
C PHE A 388 -48.96 -3.30 1.68
N SER A 389 -48.55 -4.24 2.54
CA SER A 389 -49.49 -5.04 3.35
C SER A 389 -50.28 -4.18 4.34
N LYS A 390 -49.65 -3.22 5.00
CA LYS A 390 -50.32 -2.32 5.97
C LYS A 390 -51.34 -1.39 5.29
N ALA A 391 -50.99 -0.83 4.15
CA ALA A 391 -51.91 0.05 3.38
C ALA A 391 -53.15 -0.68 2.93
N GLN A 392 -53.04 -1.94 2.57
CA GLN A 392 -54.17 -2.76 2.10
C GLN A 392 -55.05 -3.28 3.26
N ASP A 393 -54.41 -3.61 4.39
CA ASP A 393 -55.16 -3.96 5.61
C ASP A 393 -55.93 -2.75 6.16
N ALA A 394 -55.43 -1.53 5.99
CA ALA A 394 -56.12 -0.27 6.37
C ALA A 394 -57.29 0.09 5.39
N LEU A 395 -57.18 -0.28 4.12
CA LEU A 395 -58.29 -0.13 3.16
C LEU A 395 -59.45 -1.13 3.42
N ASN A 396 -59.11 -2.40 3.69
CA ASN A 396 -60.11 -3.42 4.00
C ASN A 396 -60.84 -3.12 5.33
N ALA A 397 -60.14 -2.49 6.34
CA ALA A 397 -60.75 -2.08 7.57
C ALA A 397 -61.65 -0.82 7.47
N ARG A 398 -61.68 -0.15 6.32
CA ARG A 398 -62.60 0.98 6.04
C ARG A 398 -63.85 0.56 5.25
N GLU A 399 -63.82 -0.63 4.68
CA GLU A 399 -64.93 -1.21 3.94
C GLU A 399 -65.82 -2.15 4.83
N GLU A 400 -65.38 -2.48 6.08
CA GLU A 400 -66.15 -3.06 7.13
C GLU A 400 -66.75 -1.96 8.05
#